data_cdbf48bcd7048c8ea5ee83eefbec9449
#
_entry.id   cdbf48bcd7048c8ea5ee83eefbec9449
#
_cell.length_a   1.000
_cell.length_b   1.000
_cell.length_c   1.000
_cell.angle_alpha   90.00
_cell.angle_beta   90.00
_cell.angle_gamma   90.00
#
_symmetry.space_group_name_H-M   'P 1'
#
loop_
_entity.id
_entity.type
_entity.pdbx_description
1 polymer ?
#
loop_
_entity_poly.entity_id
_entity_poly.type
_entity_poly.pdbx_seq_one_letter_code
_entity_poly.pdbx_strand_id
1 'polypeptide(L)'
;FGPLYNPATMEDLADPEVAGRRVAAPAGTAAGRISVNGHSRNGNGAVRARPGSRRVLVLNASYEPINVCTVRRAAVLVLKSRAEVLEKGDGVLHSERLELDRPCVIRLIRYVRIPRDVHRRKITRKAVLARDSYTCQYCGHEAAGLTVDHVIPRSRGGRSEWENIVASCAPCNRKKGNRMPREARMQPARRPKAPGPTVFIRIAAPRVPLAWEPYLVVA
;
A
#
# COMPACT_ATOMS: atom_id res chain seq x y z
N PHE A 1 3.16 28.94 -21.55
CA PHE A 1 4.26 28.45 -20.69
C PHE A 1 3.66 28.15 -19.33
N GLY A 2 3.25 26.90 -19.10
CA GLY A 2 2.79 26.41 -17.80
C GLY A 2 3.96 25.97 -16.94
N PRO A 3 3.87 26.02 -15.61
CA PRO A 3 4.95 25.65 -14.75
C PRO A 3 5.27 24.15 -14.91
N LEU A 4 6.54 23.86 -15.13
CA LEU A 4 7.13 22.53 -15.21
C LEU A 4 6.77 21.74 -13.95
N TYR A 5 6.23 20.56 -14.15
CA TYR A 5 5.98 19.56 -13.12
C TYR A 5 7.29 19.26 -12.37
N ASN A 6 7.34 19.61 -11.09
CA ASN A 6 8.46 19.29 -10.22
C ASN A 6 8.20 17.92 -9.56
N PRO A 7 8.96 16.85 -9.88
CA PRO A 7 8.81 15.54 -9.28
C PRO A 7 9.02 15.54 -7.75
N ALA A 8 9.73 16.52 -7.19
CA ALA A 8 9.92 16.69 -5.76
C ALA A 8 8.61 16.94 -5.00
N THR A 9 7.55 17.43 -5.65
CA THR A 9 6.25 17.65 -4.98
C THR A 9 5.46 16.37 -4.73
N MET A 10 5.84 15.24 -5.34
CA MET A 10 5.24 13.93 -5.04
C MET A 10 6.05 13.11 -4.04
N GLU A 11 7.35 13.30 -3.93
CA GLU A 11 8.17 12.69 -2.87
C GLU A 11 7.84 13.28 -1.49
N ASP A 12 7.46 14.55 -1.42
CA ASP A 12 6.94 15.18 -0.20
C ASP A 12 5.61 14.59 0.31
N LEU A 13 4.98 13.69 -0.45
CA LEU A 13 3.79 12.94 -0.02
C LEU A 13 4.13 11.57 0.59
N ALA A 14 5.38 11.13 0.48
CA ALA A 14 5.89 9.92 1.12
C ALA A 14 6.60 10.30 2.42
N ASP A 15 6.16 9.75 3.53
CA ASP A 15 6.73 9.94 4.86
C ASP A 15 8.15 9.35 4.91
N PRO A 16 9.23 10.12 5.23
CA PRO A 16 10.59 9.59 5.31
C PRO A 16 10.89 8.83 6.61
N GLU A 17 9.93 8.63 7.50
CA GLU A 17 10.16 8.14 8.87
C GLU A 17 9.97 6.63 9.05
N VAL A 18 10.45 5.81 8.12
CA VAL A 18 10.61 4.35 8.32
C VAL A 18 12.00 3.91 7.88
N ALA A 19 13.03 4.54 8.42
CA ALA A 19 14.39 4.01 8.34
C ALA A 19 15.10 4.23 9.68
N GLY A 20 15.24 3.15 10.45
CA GLY A 20 16.32 3.01 11.41
C GLY A 20 16.03 3.31 12.86
N ARG A 21 15.55 2.32 13.60
CA ARG A 21 16.04 2.05 14.97
C ARG A 21 16.11 0.55 15.19
N ARG A 22 17.33 0.05 15.11
CA ARG A 22 17.70 -1.20 15.78
C ARG A 22 17.74 -0.90 17.27
N VAL A 23 16.97 -1.63 18.06
CA VAL A 23 17.17 -1.70 19.51
C VAL A 23 17.42 -3.16 19.86
N ALA A 24 18.58 -3.36 20.51
CA ALA A 24 19.08 -4.65 20.99
C ALA A 24 18.16 -5.21 22.09
N ALA A 25 18.08 -6.55 22.13
CA ALA A 25 17.46 -7.31 23.20
C ALA A 25 18.39 -7.37 24.42
N PRO A 26 17.86 -7.41 25.63
CA PRO A 26 18.54 -8.04 26.76
C PRO A 26 18.00 -9.42 27.05
N ALA A 27 18.94 -10.33 27.33
CA ALA A 27 18.71 -11.68 27.81
C ALA A 27 18.40 -11.68 29.31
N GLY A 28 17.69 -12.74 29.73
CA GLY A 28 17.88 -13.28 31.10
C GLY A 28 16.68 -13.38 31.98
N THR A 29 16.26 -14.59 32.14
CA THR A 29 16.07 -15.45 33.31
C THR A 29 14.77 -15.43 34.12
N ALA A 30 14.20 -16.62 34.15
CA ALA A 30 13.72 -17.46 35.29
C ALA A 30 12.42 -17.11 36.04
N ALA A 31 11.50 -18.04 35.90
CA ALA A 31 10.72 -18.76 36.94
C ALA A 31 9.93 -17.96 37.99
N GLY A 32 8.65 -18.23 38.07
CA GLY A 32 7.80 -17.95 39.23
C GLY A 32 6.35 -18.33 38.99
N ARG A 33 5.94 -19.44 39.56
CA ARG A 33 4.58 -20.02 39.66
C ARG A 33 3.65 -19.16 40.55
N ILE A 34 2.34 -19.55 40.45
CA ILE A 34 1.24 -19.44 41.44
C ILE A 34 0.26 -18.33 41.12
N SER A 35 -0.93 -18.62 40.75
CA SER A 35 -2.15 -19.22 41.32
C SER A 35 -3.22 -18.19 41.75
N VAL A 36 -4.36 -18.40 41.18
CA VAL A 36 -5.78 -18.32 41.61
C VAL A 36 -6.46 -17.02 42.03
N ASN A 37 -7.62 -16.84 41.35
CA ASN A 37 -8.92 -16.36 41.82
C ASN A 37 -9.12 -14.87 42.11
N GLY A 38 -10.07 -14.34 41.38
CA GLY A 38 -10.75 -13.12 41.70
C GLY A 38 -11.82 -12.77 40.67
N HIS A 39 -13.01 -13.34 40.81
CA HIS A 39 -14.21 -12.88 40.11
C HIS A 39 -14.48 -11.41 40.51
N SER A 40 -14.53 -10.54 39.53
CA SER A 40 -15.32 -9.33 39.65
C SER A 40 -15.91 -9.00 38.28
N ARG A 41 -17.19 -9.30 38.17
CA ARG A 41 -18.06 -8.77 37.13
C ARG A 41 -18.26 -7.30 37.42
N ASN A 42 -17.89 -6.42 36.51
CA ASN A 42 -18.60 -5.16 36.35
C ASN A 42 -18.59 -4.80 34.85
N GLY A 43 -19.80 -4.76 34.32
CA GLY A 43 -20.09 -4.45 32.94
C GLY A 43 -19.85 -2.97 32.68
N ASN A 44 -19.24 -2.74 31.59
CA ASN A 44 -19.52 -1.75 30.55
C ASN A 44 -18.55 -2.09 29.42
N GLY A 45 -18.99 -3.01 28.59
CA GLY A 45 -18.34 -3.34 27.34
C GLY A 45 -18.51 -2.19 26.32
N ALA A 46 -17.85 -1.08 26.59
CA ALA A 46 -17.50 -0.15 25.52
C ALA A 46 -16.54 -0.93 24.63
N VAL A 47 -17.06 -1.46 23.51
CA VAL A 47 -16.26 -1.97 22.42
C VAL A 47 -15.30 -0.84 22.06
N ARG A 48 -14.05 -0.94 22.52
CA ARG A 48 -13.00 -0.02 22.09
C ARG A 48 -12.93 -0.17 20.58
N ALA A 49 -13.50 0.81 19.88
CA ALA A 49 -13.40 0.91 18.43
C ALA A 49 -11.92 0.75 18.09
N ARG A 50 -11.60 -0.27 17.30
CA ARG A 50 -10.23 -0.51 16.83
C ARG A 50 -9.74 0.79 16.22
N PRO A 51 -8.53 1.28 16.56
CA PRO A 51 -8.05 2.57 16.06
C PRO A 51 -8.21 2.57 14.55
N GLY A 52 -9.12 3.40 14.06
CA GLY A 52 -9.43 3.55 12.65
C GLY A 52 -8.14 3.80 11.87
N SER A 53 -8.11 3.41 10.62
CA SER A 53 -6.93 3.54 9.76
C SER A 53 -6.24 4.89 9.97
N ARG A 54 -4.95 4.87 10.30
CA ARG A 54 -4.14 6.10 10.41
C ARG A 54 -3.84 6.72 9.04
N ARG A 55 -4.43 6.17 8.00
CA ARG A 55 -4.25 6.56 6.60
C ARG A 55 -5.52 7.20 6.05
N VAL A 56 -5.32 8.12 5.13
CA VAL A 56 -6.38 8.89 4.46
C VAL A 56 -6.24 8.71 2.96
N LEU A 57 -7.32 8.39 2.29
CA LEU A 57 -7.36 8.32 0.84
C LEU A 57 -7.35 9.72 0.25
N VAL A 58 -6.50 9.93 -0.74
CA VAL A 58 -6.42 11.21 -1.47
C VAL A 58 -6.96 10.99 -2.87
N LEU A 59 -8.00 11.73 -3.21
CA LEU A 59 -8.58 11.78 -4.54
C LEU A 59 -8.12 13.03 -5.28
N ASN A 60 -8.07 12.92 -6.59
CA ASN A 60 -7.92 14.06 -7.48
C ASN A 60 -9.21 14.91 -7.52
N ALA A 61 -9.18 16.09 -8.12
CA ALA A 61 -10.38 16.89 -8.37
C ALA A 61 -11.41 16.13 -9.23
N SER A 62 -10.96 15.16 -10.04
CA SER A 62 -11.80 14.26 -10.87
C SER A 62 -12.32 13.02 -10.12
N TYR A 63 -12.16 12.95 -8.78
CA TYR A 63 -12.51 11.79 -7.95
C TYR A 63 -11.65 10.54 -8.19
N GLU A 64 -10.64 10.61 -9.03
CA GLU A 64 -9.71 9.50 -9.23
C GLU A 64 -8.81 9.31 -7.99
N PRO A 65 -8.65 8.08 -7.49
CA PRO A 65 -7.77 7.81 -6.37
C PRO A 65 -6.31 7.93 -6.81
N ILE A 66 -5.54 8.81 -6.15
CA ILE A 66 -4.14 9.07 -6.51
C ILE A 66 -3.13 8.57 -5.49
N ASN A 67 -3.46 8.67 -4.21
CA ASN A 67 -2.48 8.33 -3.17
C ASN A 67 -3.16 8.06 -1.81
N VAL A 68 -2.33 7.65 -0.86
CA VAL A 68 -2.70 7.52 0.56
C VAL A 68 -1.71 8.33 1.37
N CYS A 69 -2.19 9.14 2.29
CA CYS A 69 -1.35 9.94 3.17
C CYS A 69 -1.68 9.70 4.65
N THR A 70 -0.88 10.29 5.54
CA THR A 70 -1.16 10.30 6.97
C THR A 70 -2.30 11.28 7.29
N VAL A 71 -3.00 11.05 8.40
CA VAL A 71 -4.06 11.96 8.90
C VAL A 71 -3.51 13.38 9.08
N ARG A 72 -2.29 13.52 9.64
CA ARG A 72 -1.63 14.83 9.80
C ARG A 72 -1.44 15.55 8.45
N ARG A 73 -0.99 14.85 7.44
CA ARG A 73 -0.82 15.43 6.09
C ARG A 73 -2.15 15.85 5.48
N ALA A 74 -3.18 15.02 5.62
CA ALA A 74 -4.54 15.35 5.17
C ALA A 74 -5.06 16.60 5.85
N ALA A 75 -4.94 16.70 7.18
CA ALA A 75 -5.33 17.88 7.94
C ALA A 75 -4.63 19.16 7.43
N VAL A 76 -3.32 19.10 7.19
CA VAL A 76 -2.56 20.24 6.64
C VAL A 76 -3.08 20.65 5.26
N LEU A 77 -3.45 19.69 4.39
CA LEU A 77 -4.01 20.01 3.06
C LEU A 77 -5.38 20.69 3.18
N VAL A 78 -6.23 20.21 4.09
CA VAL A 78 -7.56 20.80 4.35
C VAL A 78 -7.43 22.21 4.92
N LEU A 79 -6.60 22.40 5.95
CA LEU A 79 -6.38 23.70 6.58
C LEU A 79 -5.77 24.74 5.62
N LYS A 80 -4.99 24.30 4.65
CA LYS A 80 -4.44 25.18 3.60
C LYS A 80 -5.41 25.37 2.42
N SER A 81 -6.67 24.96 2.54
CA SER A 81 -7.67 25.02 1.47
C SER A 81 -7.19 24.39 0.16
N ARG A 82 -6.37 23.33 0.24
CA ARG A 82 -5.89 22.55 -0.92
C ARG A 82 -6.67 21.28 -1.14
N ALA A 83 -7.42 20.84 -0.14
CA ALA A 83 -8.29 19.68 -0.20
C ALA A 83 -9.55 19.94 0.63
N GLU A 84 -10.61 19.22 0.32
CA GLU A 84 -11.84 19.15 1.09
C GLU A 84 -12.00 17.73 1.67
N VAL A 85 -12.71 17.61 2.79
CA VAL A 85 -13.03 16.32 3.40
C VAL A 85 -14.30 15.80 2.75
N LEU A 86 -14.23 14.62 2.11
CA LEU A 86 -15.42 13.92 1.59
C LEU A 86 -15.99 12.96 2.62
N GLU A 87 -15.11 12.18 3.26
CA GLU A 87 -15.51 11.20 4.27
C GLU A 87 -14.75 11.45 5.57
N LYS A 88 -15.50 11.45 6.66
CA LYS A 88 -14.96 11.57 8.01
C LYS A 88 -14.70 10.18 8.58
N GLY A 89 -13.64 10.05 9.35
CA GLY A 89 -13.35 8.86 10.14
C GLY A 89 -13.71 9.07 11.61
N ASP A 90 -13.52 8.04 12.40
CA ASP A 90 -13.80 8.09 13.83
C ASP A 90 -12.82 9.02 14.56
N GLY A 91 -13.37 9.95 15.35
CA GLY A 91 -12.62 10.85 16.22
C GLY A 91 -12.33 12.22 15.63
N VAL A 92 -11.83 13.10 16.47
CA VAL A 92 -11.54 14.51 16.19
C VAL A 92 -10.06 14.76 16.40
N LEU A 93 -9.50 15.61 15.58
CA LEU A 93 -8.14 16.13 15.73
C LEU A 93 -8.23 17.43 16.52
N HIS A 94 -7.59 17.45 17.67
CA HIS A 94 -7.53 18.63 18.52
C HIS A 94 -6.20 19.35 18.35
N SER A 95 -6.24 20.65 18.31
CA SER A 95 -5.10 21.53 18.50
C SER A 95 -5.50 22.63 19.48
N GLU A 96 -4.57 23.46 19.93
CA GLU A 96 -4.84 24.52 20.89
C GLU A 96 -5.98 25.48 20.49
N ARG A 97 -6.25 25.63 19.20
CA ARG A 97 -7.22 26.61 18.67
C ARG A 97 -8.19 26.04 17.65
N LEU A 98 -8.13 24.74 17.38
CA LEU A 98 -8.92 24.16 16.31
C LEU A 98 -9.30 22.71 16.60
N GLU A 99 -10.55 22.42 16.37
CA GLU A 99 -11.06 21.06 16.29
C GLU A 99 -11.40 20.75 14.83
N LEU A 100 -10.90 19.63 14.33
CA LEU A 100 -11.14 19.17 12.97
C LEU A 100 -11.59 17.71 13.01
N ASP A 101 -12.72 17.41 12.39
CA ASP A 101 -13.11 16.02 12.18
C ASP A 101 -11.99 15.26 11.48
N ARG A 102 -11.69 14.08 11.98
CA ARG A 102 -10.62 13.26 11.40
C ARG A 102 -10.96 12.87 9.97
N PRO A 103 -10.18 13.28 8.96
CA PRO A 103 -10.46 12.91 7.59
C PRO A 103 -10.19 11.43 7.35
N CYS A 104 -11.05 10.77 6.58
CA CYS A 104 -10.90 9.42 6.06
C CYS A 104 -10.64 9.43 4.54
N VAL A 105 -11.35 10.28 3.81
CA VAL A 105 -11.18 10.55 2.38
C VAL A 105 -11.11 12.04 2.17
N ILE A 106 -10.12 12.50 1.42
CA ILE A 106 -10.02 13.91 1.00
C ILE A 106 -9.93 14.00 -0.52
N ARG A 107 -10.47 15.06 -1.09
CA ARG A 107 -10.38 15.40 -2.51
C ARG A 107 -9.57 16.68 -2.70
N LEU A 108 -8.64 16.67 -3.62
CA LEU A 108 -7.89 17.86 -3.98
C LEU A 108 -8.81 18.84 -4.73
N ILE A 109 -8.71 20.15 -4.39
CA ILE A 109 -9.48 21.19 -5.05
C ILE A 109 -8.95 21.45 -6.46
N ARG A 110 -7.63 21.38 -6.65
CA ARG A 110 -7.02 21.54 -7.97
C ARG A 110 -6.67 20.19 -8.56
N TYR A 111 -6.92 20.02 -9.86
CA TYR A 111 -6.55 18.82 -10.59
C TYR A 111 -5.02 18.67 -10.63
N VAL A 112 -4.55 17.49 -10.26
CA VAL A 112 -3.14 17.12 -10.38
C VAL A 112 -3.03 16.11 -11.52
N ARG A 113 -2.23 16.46 -12.54
CA ARG A 113 -1.94 15.52 -13.61
C ARG A 113 -1.15 14.33 -13.07
N ILE A 114 -1.76 13.16 -13.13
CA ILE A 114 -1.07 11.91 -12.79
C ILE A 114 -0.18 11.56 -13.99
N PRO A 115 1.15 11.48 -13.82
CA PRO A 115 2.00 11.05 -14.92
C PRO A 115 1.57 9.65 -15.35
N ARG A 116 1.32 9.47 -16.65
CA ARG A 116 1.03 8.15 -17.22
C ARG A 116 2.25 7.21 -17.13
N ASP A 117 3.39 7.77 -16.80
CA ASP A 117 4.69 7.10 -16.70
C ASP A 117 4.78 6.28 -15.40
N VAL A 118 3.91 5.28 -15.32
CA VAL A 118 3.89 4.32 -14.20
C VAL A 118 5.22 3.56 -14.09
N HIS A 119 6.01 3.57 -15.18
CA HIS A 119 7.34 2.96 -15.25
C HIS A 119 8.36 3.59 -14.27
N ARG A 120 8.13 4.83 -13.84
CA ARG A 120 8.99 5.49 -12.83
C ARG A 120 8.77 4.99 -11.41
N ARG A 121 7.64 4.33 -11.11
CA ARG A 121 7.43 3.77 -9.78
C ARG A 121 8.34 2.58 -9.57
N LYS A 122 9.13 2.64 -8.50
CA LYS A 122 10.08 1.60 -8.12
C LYS A 122 9.37 0.24 -8.04
N ILE A 123 9.92 -0.75 -8.74
CA ILE A 123 9.43 -2.12 -8.69
C ILE A 123 9.82 -2.71 -7.33
N THR A 124 8.83 -3.13 -6.57
CA THR A 124 9.03 -3.84 -5.31
C THR A 124 8.36 -5.20 -5.36
N ARG A 125 8.89 -6.19 -4.65
CA ARG A 125 8.25 -7.51 -4.54
C ARG A 125 6.78 -7.38 -4.14
N LYS A 126 6.48 -6.55 -3.13
CA LYS A 126 5.12 -6.34 -2.64
C LYS A 126 4.19 -5.81 -3.74
N ALA A 127 4.68 -4.90 -4.57
CA ALA A 127 3.89 -4.32 -5.65
C ALA A 127 3.64 -5.34 -6.79
N VAL A 128 4.62 -6.17 -7.13
CA VAL A 128 4.44 -7.26 -8.11
C VAL A 128 3.43 -8.27 -7.60
N LEU A 129 3.55 -8.72 -6.34
CA LEU A 129 2.61 -9.68 -5.77
C LEU A 129 1.18 -9.12 -5.71
N ALA A 130 1.02 -7.86 -5.30
CA ALA A 130 -0.29 -7.22 -5.25
C ALA A 130 -0.91 -7.01 -6.64
N ARG A 131 -0.10 -6.65 -7.67
CA ARG A 131 -0.55 -6.56 -9.06
C ARG A 131 -1.08 -7.91 -9.57
N ASP A 132 -0.40 -8.99 -9.22
CA ASP A 132 -0.71 -10.34 -9.66
C ASP A 132 -1.68 -11.06 -8.70
N SER A 133 -2.38 -10.28 -7.82
CA SER A 133 -3.38 -10.78 -6.87
C SER A 133 -2.88 -11.91 -5.98
N TYR A 134 -1.57 -11.88 -5.63
CA TYR A 134 -0.90 -12.92 -4.83
C TYR A 134 -1.02 -14.33 -5.43
N THR A 135 -1.10 -14.43 -6.75
CA THR A 135 -1.28 -15.67 -7.51
C THR A 135 -0.07 -15.93 -8.40
N CYS A 136 0.42 -17.15 -8.46
CA CYS A 136 1.48 -17.56 -9.38
C CYS A 136 1.04 -17.42 -10.83
N GLN A 137 1.72 -16.63 -11.62
CA GLN A 137 1.35 -16.38 -13.02
C GLN A 137 1.61 -17.56 -13.94
N TYR A 138 2.29 -18.61 -13.48
CA TYR A 138 2.56 -19.81 -14.30
C TYR A 138 1.60 -20.96 -14.03
N CYS A 139 1.17 -21.18 -12.80
CA CYS A 139 0.30 -22.30 -12.44
C CYS A 139 -1.04 -21.89 -11.82
N GLY A 140 -1.29 -20.59 -11.61
CA GLY A 140 -2.52 -20.09 -11.01
C GLY A 140 -2.67 -20.36 -9.51
N HIS A 141 -1.69 -20.98 -8.86
CA HIS A 141 -1.78 -21.32 -7.44
C HIS A 141 -1.57 -20.11 -6.54
N GLU A 142 -2.48 -19.91 -5.59
CA GLU A 142 -2.33 -18.96 -4.49
C GLU A 142 -1.45 -19.60 -3.42
N ALA A 143 -0.24 -19.09 -3.22
CA ALA A 143 0.69 -19.65 -2.28
C ALA A 143 1.23 -18.61 -1.30
N ALA A 144 1.35 -19.00 -0.03
CA ALA A 144 2.23 -18.30 0.89
C ALA A 144 3.68 -18.43 0.38
N GLY A 145 4.42 -17.31 0.36
CA GLY A 145 5.84 -17.34 -0.03
C GLY A 145 6.12 -17.22 -1.53
N LEU A 146 5.19 -16.64 -2.30
CA LEU A 146 5.46 -16.28 -3.70
C LEU A 146 6.75 -15.48 -3.85
N THR A 147 7.49 -15.77 -4.89
CA THR A 147 8.71 -15.08 -5.33
C THR A 147 8.41 -14.19 -6.54
N VAL A 148 9.40 -13.45 -6.97
CA VAL A 148 9.35 -12.64 -8.19
C VAL A 148 10.27 -13.29 -9.21
N ASP A 149 9.77 -13.49 -10.41
CA ASP A 149 10.53 -14.05 -11.55
C ASP A 149 10.60 -13.06 -12.71
N HIS A 150 11.74 -13.09 -13.42
CA HIS A 150 11.89 -12.40 -14.70
C HIS A 150 11.43 -13.32 -15.82
N VAL A 151 10.41 -12.94 -16.57
CA VAL A 151 9.87 -13.72 -17.69
C VAL A 151 10.99 -14.03 -18.69
N ILE A 152 11.71 -13.00 -19.15
CA ILE A 152 12.98 -13.13 -19.85
C ILE A 152 14.09 -13.06 -18.80
N PRO A 153 14.90 -14.09 -18.62
CA PRO A 153 15.96 -14.10 -17.62
C PRO A 153 16.96 -12.95 -17.77
N ARG A 154 17.44 -12.41 -16.68
CA ARG A 154 18.43 -11.30 -16.71
C ARG A 154 19.69 -11.67 -17.47
N SER A 155 20.18 -12.90 -17.33
CA SER A 155 21.34 -13.43 -18.07
C SER A 155 21.12 -13.54 -19.57
N ARG A 156 19.86 -13.42 -20.02
CA ARG A 156 19.47 -13.43 -21.43
C ARG A 156 18.95 -12.08 -21.90
N GLY A 157 19.37 -10.99 -21.24
CA GLY A 157 19.03 -9.62 -21.62
C GLY A 157 17.70 -9.11 -21.05
N GLY A 158 17.03 -9.87 -20.19
CA GLY A 158 15.78 -9.44 -19.53
C GLY A 158 16.04 -8.29 -18.58
N ARG A 159 15.27 -7.20 -18.72
CA ARG A 159 15.35 -6.02 -17.86
C ARG A 159 14.42 -6.16 -16.66
N SER A 160 14.75 -5.45 -15.58
CA SER A 160 13.87 -5.34 -14.40
C SER A 160 12.82 -4.25 -14.65
N GLU A 161 11.84 -4.56 -15.47
CA GLU A 161 10.74 -3.71 -15.89
C GLU A 161 9.41 -4.38 -15.55
N TRP A 162 8.35 -3.61 -15.40
CA TRP A 162 7.03 -4.12 -15.05
C TRP A 162 6.51 -5.17 -16.06
N GLU A 163 6.89 -5.02 -17.30
CA GLU A 163 6.52 -5.87 -18.42
C GLU A 163 7.29 -7.19 -18.46
N ASN A 164 8.33 -7.33 -17.66
CA ASN A 164 9.19 -8.50 -17.61
C ASN A 164 9.21 -9.22 -16.25
N ILE A 165 8.43 -8.77 -15.27
CA ILE A 165 8.44 -9.31 -13.92
C ILE A 165 7.06 -9.82 -13.54
N VAL A 166 6.99 -11.04 -12.96
CA VAL A 166 5.75 -11.67 -12.52
C VAL A 166 5.88 -12.33 -11.15
N ALA A 167 4.74 -12.50 -10.47
CA ALA A 167 4.67 -13.35 -9.28
C ALA A 167 4.77 -14.82 -9.67
N SER A 168 5.60 -15.58 -8.97
CA SER A 168 5.81 -16.99 -9.19
C SER A 168 5.95 -17.77 -7.89
N CYS A 169 5.37 -18.95 -7.78
CA CYS A 169 5.68 -19.85 -6.68
C CYS A 169 7.10 -20.43 -6.83
N ALA A 170 7.70 -20.81 -5.71
CA ALA A 170 9.07 -21.36 -5.72
C ALA A 170 9.26 -22.58 -6.61
N PRO A 171 8.31 -23.55 -6.69
CA PRO A 171 8.41 -24.66 -7.64
C PRO A 171 8.45 -24.23 -9.10
N CYS A 172 7.54 -23.31 -9.51
CA CYS A 172 7.52 -22.82 -10.88
C CYS A 172 8.76 -22.00 -11.22
N ASN A 173 9.22 -21.16 -10.29
CA ASN A 173 10.43 -20.37 -10.48
C ASN A 173 11.66 -21.26 -10.68
N ARG A 174 11.84 -22.30 -9.85
CA ARG A 174 12.90 -23.30 -10.02
C ARG A 174 12.76 -24.08 -11.33
N LYS A 175 11.54 -24.54 -11.66
CA LYS A 175 11.27 -25.27 -12.90
C LYS A 175 11.62 -24.43 -14.12
N LYS A 176 11.27 -23.14 -14.15
CA LYS A 176 11.62 -22.25 -15.25
C LYS A 176 13.12 -21.98 -15.30
N GLY A 177 13.71 -21.63 -14.14
CA GLY A 177 15.14 -21.33 -14.05
C GLY A 177 15.57 -20.25 -15.04
N ASN A 178 16.71 -20.47 -15.68
CA ASN A 178 17.31 -19.55 -16.65
C ASN A 178 16.84 -19.78 -18.10
N ARG A 179 15.68 -20.41 -18.29
CA ARG A 179 15.12 -20.71 -19.60
C ARG A 179 14.13 -19.64 -20.04
N MET A 180 14.08 -19.43 -21.34
CA MET A 180 13.02 -18.60 -21.94
C MET A 180 11.65 -19.27 -21.72
N PRO A 181 10.54 -18.51 -21.69
CA PRO A 181 9.20 -19.05 -21.50
C PRO A 181 8.87 -20.20 -22.45
N ARG A 182 9.26 -20.07 -23.72
CA ARG A 182 9.06 -21.11 -24.75
C ARG A 182 9.86 -22.39 -24.45
N GLU A 183 11.12 -22.25 -24.06
CA GLU A 183 12.01 -23.37 -23.74
C GLU A 183 11.51 -24.12 -22.46
N ALA A 184 10.99 -23.38 -21.50
CA ALA A 184 10.43 -23.95 -20.30
C ALA A 184 9.02 -24.51 -20.47
N ARG A 185 8.36 -24.22 -21.62
CA ARG A 185 6.92 -24.45 -21.85
C ARG A 185 6.05 -23.82 -20.76
N MET A 186 6.45 -22.63 -20.34
CA MET A 186 5.80 -21.89 -19.24
C MET A 186 5.55 -20.46 -19.69
N GLN A 187 4.29 -20.12 -19.93
CA GLN A 187 3.85 -18.77 -20.25
C GLN A 187 3.14 -18.16 -19.05
N PRO A 188 3.34 -16.87 -18.74
CA PRO A 188 2.52 -16.19 -17.77
C PRO A 188 1.05 -16.19 -18.21
N ALA A 189 0.13 -16.45 -17.27
CA ALA A 189 -1.31 -16.44 -17.52
C ALA A 189 -1.82 -15.10 -18.08
N ARG A 190 -1.14 -14.00 -17.70
CA ARG A 190 -1.41 -12.67 -18.23
C ARG A 190 -0.10 -12.01 -18.62
N ARG A 191 -0.13 -11.23 -19.71
CA ARG A 191 1.02 -10.39 -20.09
C ARG A 191 1.26 -9.36 -18.97
N PRO A 192 2.44 -9.34 -18.34
CA PRO A 192 2.72 -8.39 -17.28
C PRO A 192 2.69 -6.96 -17.81
N LYS A 193 2.07 -6.08 -17.03
CA LYS A 193 1.95 -4.64 -17.30
C LYS A 193 2.26 -3.88 -16.04
N ALA A 194 2.55 -2.59 -16.16
CA ALA A 194 2.65 -1.72 -15.01
C ALA A 194 1.31 -1.63 -14.28
N PRO A 195 1.29 -1.69 -12.93
CA PRO A 195 0.06 -1.63 -12.16
C PRO A 195 -0.53 -0.21 -12.14
N GLY A 196 -1.86 -0.15 -12.07
CA GLY A 196 -2.57 1.11 -11.85
C GLY A 196 -2.37 1.68 -10.42
N PRO A 197 -2.80 2.93 -10.18
CA PRO A 197 -2.67 3.60 -8.88
C PRO A 197 -3.30 2.81 -7.73
N THR A 198 -4.42 2.15 -7.96
CA THR A 198 -5.19 1.37 -6.98
C THR A 198 -4.36 0.28 -6.31
N VAL A 199 -3.44 -0.36 -7.04
CA VAL A 199 -2.53 -1.38 -6.49
C VAL A 199 -1.65 -0.77 -5.41
N PHE A 200 -1.10 0.42 -5.63
CA PHE A 200 -0.24 1.11 -4.66
C PHE A 200 -1.03 1.58 -3.44
N ILE A 201 -2.28 2.00 -3.63
CA ILE A 201 -3.19 2.36 -2.54
C ILE A 201 -3.44 1.16 -1.62
N ARG A 202 -3.75 -0.01 -2.20
CA ARG A 202 -3.95 -1.25 -1.43
C ARG A 202 -2.68 -1.73 -0.71
N ILE A 203 -1.51 -1.47 -1.28
CA ILE A 203 -0.23 -1.76 -0.63
C ILE A 203 0.00 -0.84 0.58
N ALA A 204 -0.31 0.44 0.43
CA ALA A 204 -0.15 1.45 1.48
C ALA A 204 -1.15 1.28 2.62
N ALA A 205 -2.34 0.74 2.33
CA ALA A 205 -3.39 0.47 3.30
C ALA A 205 -3.88 -0.99 3.14
N PRO A 206 -3.21 -1.98 3.76
CA PRO A 206 -3.59 -3.39 3.64
C PRO A 206 -4.99 -3.70 4.16
N ARG A 207 -5.49 -2.88 5.08
CA ARG A 207 -6.89 -2.88 5.54
C ARG A 207 -7.55 -1.63 4.97
N VAL A 208 -8.25 -1.81 3.86
CA VAL A 208 -9.02 -0.73 3.23
C VAL A 208 -10.24 -0.44 4.10
N PRO A 209 -10.45 0.83 4.56
CA PRO A 209 -11.69 1.20 5.22
C PRO A 209 -12.88 1.09 4.27
N LEU A 210 -14.05 0.73 4.78
CA LEU A 210 -15.29 0.66 3.97
C LEU A 210 -15.58 1.98 3.25
N ALA A 211 -15.33 3.11 3.90
CA ALA A 211 -15.50 4.44 3.30
C ALA A 211 -14.65 4.70 2.04
N TRP A 212 -13.63 3.86 1.77
CA TRP A 212 -12.82 4.01 0.56
C TRP A 212 -13.34 3.19 -0.62
N GLU A 213 -14.14 2.16 -0.35
CA GLU A 213 -14.58 1.20 -1.39
C GLU A 213 -15.25 1.87 -2.59
N PRO A 214 -16.17 2.86 -2.41
CA PRO A 214 -16.80 3.53 -3.55
C PRO A 214 -15.81 4.18 -4.52
N TYR A 215 -14.68 4.64 -3.99
CA TYR A 215 -13.65 5.35 -4.76
C TYR A 215 -12.59 4.41 -5.38
N LEU A 216 -12.56 3.14 -5.00
CA LEU A 216 -11.59 2.16 -5.47
C LEU A 216 -12.14 1.19 -6.53
N VAL A 217 -13.45 1.25 -6.78
CA VAL A 217 -14.13 0.37 -7.76
C VAL A 217 -14.00 0.93 -9.19
N VAL A 218 -13.70 2.22 -9.33
CA VAL A 218 -13.59 2.89 -10.65
C VAL A 218 -12.12 2.87 -11.10
N ALA A 219 -11.67 1.74 -11.62
CA ALA A 219 -10.38 1.62 -12.33
C ALA A 219 -10.38 0.45 -13.30
#